data_5792b6c3c3a73df4b8fa7b99b0faf29c
#
_entry.id   5792b6c3c3a73df4b8fa7b99b0faf29c
#
_cell.length_a   1.000
_cell.length_b   1.000
_cell.length_c   1.000
_cell.angle_alpha   90.00
_cell.angle_beta   90.00
_cell.angle_gamma   90.00
#
_symmetry.space_group_name_H-M   'P 1'
#
loop_
_entity.id
_entity.type
_entity.pdbx_description
1 polymer ?
#
loop_
_entity_poly.entity_id
_entity_poly.type
_entity_poly.pdbx_seq_one_letter_code
_entity_poly.pdbx_strand_id
1 'polypeptide(L)'
;MLSLAATGRYTIYVPDMRGYGDSQLLPVDATRGARDFSDDLDAFARALGLTSFHLLGWSLGGNIVMQYAIDYPGTLRSLTLQATGSPFGYGGTKDAEGTPNWPDFAGSGGGTANPEFVQRLAQGDRGNDQFSPRSVMNNFYFKPTFKPAPDLEEMYLTSLLSTRVAPGNYPGDMTTSNNWPNVAPGTQGVNNAISPKYLNQGNFANISYKPPVLWVHGADDQIVSNTSPLDFGFLGQIGAVPGWPGAEVYPPQPMKTQVRAVLEKYKANGGQYQEVMLLDCGHSPHVEKQAEVLELFTEFVDAH
;
A
#
# COMPACT_ATOMS: atom_id res chain seq x y z
N MET A 1 -16.38 -4.02 4.55
CA MET A 1 -16.83 -3.17 5.69
C MET A 1 -18.35 -3.14 5.85
N LEU A 2 -19.18 -2.96 4.80
CA LEU A 2 -20.65 -2.96 4.94
C LEU A 2 -21.18 -4.27 5.55
N SER A 3 -20.68 -5.42 5.12
CA SER A 3 -21.08 -6.73 5.69
C SER A 3 -20.74 -6.85 7.18
N LEU A 4 -19.61 -6.28 7.62
CA LEU A 4 -19.23 -6.26 9.02
C LEU A 4 -20.11 -5.29 9.81
N ALA A 5 -20.40 -4.10 9.27
CA ALA A 5 -21.33 -3.13 9.88
C ALA A 5 -22.74 -3.72 10.06
N ALA A 6 -23.21 -4.50 9.08
CA ALA A 6 -24.51 -5.15 9.12
C ALA A 6 -24.67 -6.16 10.27
N THR A 7 -23.59 -6.64 10.88
CA THR A 7 -23.64 -7.50 12.07
C THR A 7 -24.14 -6.77 13.32
N GLY A 8 -24.07 -5.45 13.35
CA GLY A 8 -24.41 -4.62 14.51
C GLY A 8 -23.43 -4.77 15.70
N ARG A 9 -22.34 -5.50 15.54
CA ARG A 9 -21.37 -5.80 16.61
C ARG A 9 -20.30 -4.73 16.77
N TYR A 10 -20.04 -3.95 15.71
CA TYR A 10 -18.95 -3.00 15.64
C TYR A 10 -19.45 -1.64 15.13
N THR A 11 -18.88 -0.56 15.66
CA THR A 11 -18.91 0.74 15.02
C THR A 11 -17.71 0.84 14.07
N ILE A 12 -17.96 1.09 12.79
CA ILE A 12 -16.94 1.08 11.75
C ILE A 12 -16.77 2.48 11.18
N TYR A 13 -15.54 2.94 11.14
CA TYR A 13 -15.15 4.20 10.51
C TYR A 13 -14.26 3.89 9.31
N VAL A 14 -14.56 4.49 8.17
CA VAL A 14 -13.81 4.34 6.91
C VAL A 14 -13.52 5.75 6.38
N PRO A 15 -12.49 6.44 6.89
CA PRO A 15 -12.18 7.78 6.43
C PRO A 15 -11.52 7.75 5.05
N ASP A 16 -11.91 8.68 4.19
CA ASP A 16 -11.11 9.02 3.02
C ASP A 16 -9.85 9.77 3.50
N MET A 17 -8.69 9.36 3.03
CA MET A 17 -7.43 10.02 3.37
C MET A 17 -7.29 11.33 2.57
N ARG A 18 -6.41 12.25 3.02
CA ARG A 18 -6.11 13.48 2.26
C ARG A 18 -5.83 13.19 0.78
N GLY A 19 -6.45 13.95 -0.13
CA GLY A 19 -6.30 13.77 -1.57
C GLY A 19 -7.13 12.64 -2.18
N TYR A 20 -8.02 12.01 -1.40
CA TYR A 20 -8.94 10.96 -1.86
C TYR A 20 -10.38 11.29 -1.47
N GLY A 21 -11.32 10.76 -2.24
CA GLY A 21 -12.75 10.85 -1.95
C GLY A 21 -13.23 12.28 -1.67
N ASP A 22 -13.97 12.43 -0.58
CA ASP A 22 -14.54 13.69 -0.12
C ASP A 22 -13.62 14.46 0.84
N SER A 23 -12.47 13.88 1.22
CA SER A 23 -11.53 14.55 2.10
C SER A 23 -10.81 15.71 1.44
N GLN A 24 -10.33 16.65 2.27
CA GLN A 24 -9.65 17.84 1.81
C GLN A 24 -8.39 17.50 0.99
N LEU A 25 -8.19 18.22 -0.10
CA LEU A 25 -6.99 18.14 -0.92
C LEU A 25 -5.83 18.89 -0.26
N LEU A 26 -5.22 18.25 0.74
CA LEU A 26 -3.99 18.75 1.36
C LEU A 26 -2.77 18.15 0.66
N PRO A 27 -1.67 18.90 0.51
CA PRO A 27 -0.44 18.34 -0.06
C PRO A 27 0.15 17.28 0.87
N VAL A 28 0.91 16.36 0.28
CA VAL A 28 1.69 15.34 0.97
C VAL A 28 3.15 15.74 0.96
N ASP A 29 3.72 16.03 2.12
CA ASP A 29 5.16 16.23 2.29
C ASP A 29 5.83 14.85 2.33
N ALA A 30 6.36 14.43 1.18
CA ALA A 30 6.97 13.11 1.06
C ALA A 30 8.17 12.92 2.00
N THR A 31 8.87 14.01 2.39
CA THR A 31 10.03 13.93 3.29
C THR A 31 9.67 13.37 4.67
N ARG A 32 8.39 13.34 5.02
CA ARG A 32 7.84 12.77 6.24
C ARG A 32 7.42 11.29 6.10
N GLY A 33 7.59 10.69 4.92
CA GLY A 33 7.10 9.35 4.63
C GLY A 33 5.56 9.28 4.73
N ALA A 34 5.01 8.27 5.39
CA ALA A 34 3.58 8.10 5.58
C ALA A 34 2.97 8.96 6.71
N ARG A 35 3.77 9.86 7.35
CA ARG A 35 3.33 10.57 8.59
C ARG A 35 2.20 11.55 8.36
N ASP A 36 2.13 12.20 7.21
CA ASP A 36 1.00 13.09 6.95
C ASP A 36 -0.35 12.37 7.03
N PHE A 37 -0.39 11.13 6.57
CA PHE A 37 -1.58 10.28 6.64
C PHE A 37 -1.82 9.73 8.04
N SER A 38 -0.77 9.30 8.74
CA SER A 38 -0.92 8.78 10.10
C SER A 38 -1.30 9.87 11.11
N ASP A 39 -0.84 11.11 10.91
CA ASP A 39 -1.22 12.26 11.72
C ASP A 39 -2.69 12.65 11.49
N ASP A 40 -3.18 12.61 10.24
CA ASP A 40 -4.61 12.79 9.92
C ASP A 40 -5.47 11.73 10.62
N LEU A 41 -5.01 10.48 10.59
CA LEU A 41 -5.73 9.37 11.24
C LEU A 41 -5.76 9.53 12.77
N ASP A 42 -4.67 10.00 13.38
CA ASP A 42 -4.63 10.29 14.81
C ASP A 42 -5.55 11.46 15.17
N ALA A 43 -5.53 12.54 14.37
CA ALA A 43 -6.43 13.67 14.55
C ALA A 43 -7.91 13.25 14.44
N PHE A 44 -8.23 12.38 13.47
CA PHE A 44 -9.57 11.81 13.31
C PHE A 44 -9.98 10.95 14.52
N ALA A 45 -9.11 10.05 14.98
CA ALA A 45 -9.37 9.21 16.14
C ALA A 45 -9.62 10.06 17.40
N ARG A 46 -8.79 11.07 17.63
CA ARG A 46 -8.97 12.00 18.77
C ARG A 46 -10.24 12.82 18.68
N ALA A 47 -10.59 13.32 17.49
CA ALA A 47 -11.81 14.09 17.28
C ALA A 47 -13.08 13.28 17.61
N LEU A 48 -13.03 11.96 17.41
CA LEU A 48 -14.13 11.04 17.74
C LEU A 48 -14.02 10.45 19.16
N GLY A 49 -12.99 10.81 19.93
CA GLY A 49 -12.77 10.26 21.27
C GLY A 49 -12.40 8.78 21.28
N LEU A 50 -11.83 8.25 20.20
CA LEU A 50 -11.42 6.85 20.09
C LEU A 50 -10.10 6.64 20.84
N THR A 51 -10.15 5.97 21.98
CA THR A 51 -8.99 5.70 22.83
C THR A 51 -8.48 4.26 22.73
N SER A 52 -9.30 3.35 22.20
CA SER A 52 -8.95 1.93 22.02
C SER A 52 -9.76 1.36 20.86
N PHE A 53 -9.09 0.89 19.80
CA PHE A 53 -9.75 0.41 18.59
C PHE A 53 -8.87 -0.58 17.81
N HIS A 54 -9.50 -1.34 16.92
CA HIS A 54 -8.82 -2.15 15.91
C HIS A 54 -8.59 -1.32 14.66
N LEU A 55 -7.42 -1.44 14.06
CA LEU A 55 -7.05 -0.67 12.88
C LEU A 55 -6.71 -1.60 11.71
N LEU A 56 -7.29 -1.34 10.54
CA LEU A 56 -7.05 -2.08 9.31
C LEU A 56 -6.54 -1.14 8.21
N GLY A 57 -5.49 -1.56 7.51
CA GLY A 57 -5.01 -0.88 6.32
C GLY A 57 -4.81 -1.84 5.16
N TRP A 58 -5.26 -1.43 3.97
CA TRP A 58 -5.06 -2.14 2.72
C TRP A 58 -4.03 -1.44 1.85
N SER A 59 -3.08 -2.22 1.26
CA SER A 59 -2.08 -1.68 0.33
C SER A 59 -1.26 -0.54 0.96
N LEU A 60 -1.23 0.66 0.35
CA LEU A 60 -0.69 1.88 0.97
C LEU A 60 -1.27 2.13 2.37
N GLY A 61 -2.58 1.86 2.56
CA GLY A 61 -3.21 1.94 3.87
C GLY A 61 -2.52 1.06 4.91
N GLY A 62 -1.95 -0.07 4.52
CA GLY A 62 -1.14 -0.92 5.39
C GLY A 62 0.13 -0.20 5.89
N ASN A 63 0.83 0.54 5.03
CA ASN A 63 1.95 1.37 5.46
C ASN A 63 1.52 2.53 6.37
N ILE A 64 0.35 3.13 6.10
CA ILE A 64 -0.20 4.20 6.94
C ILE A 64 -0.49 3.70 8.35
N VAL A 65 -1.19 2.57 8.48
CA VAL A 65 -1.54 2.02 9.80
C VAL A 65 -0.32 1.45 10.55
N MET A 66 0.68 0.97 9.82
CA MET A 66 1.98 0.59 10.39
C MET A 66 2.72 1.83 10.93
N GLN A 67 2.69 2.95 10.20
CA GLN A 67 3.24 4.22 10.65
C GLN A 67 2.50 4.75 11.89
N TYR A 68 1.16 4.64 11.89
CA TYR A 68 0.35 4.98 13.05
C TYR A 68 0.77 4.21 14.31
N ALA A 69 0.97 2.90 14.18
CA ALA A 69 1.42 2.07 15.31
C ALA A 69 2.83 2.44 15.83
N ILE A 70 3.69 2.96 14.94
CA ILE A 70 5.02 3.47 15.31
C ILE A 70 4.93 4.79 16.08
N ASP A 71 4.12 5.74 15.56
CA ASP A 71 4.10 7.12 16.05
C ASP A 71 3.12 7.32 17.23
N TYR A 72 2.04 6.51 17.31
CA TYR A 72 0.94 6.62 18.29
C TYR A 72 0.71 5.31 19.07
N PRO A 73 1.70 4.83 19.81
CA PRO A 73 1.57 3.56 20.53
C PRO A 73 0.51 3.61 21.64
N GLY A 74 -0.14 2.47 21.89
CA GLY A 74 -1.01 2.27 23.05
C GLY A 74 -2.51 2.46 22.79
N THR A 75 -2.92 2.88 21.59
CA THR A 75 -4.35 3.03 21.24
C THR A 75 -4.92 1.82 20.50
N LEU A 76 -4.06 0.98 19.92
CA LEU A 76 -4.48 -0.14 19.08
C LEU A 76 -4.72 -1.42 19.90
N ARG A 77 -5.92 -1.97 19.78
CA ARG A 77 -6.23 -3.33 20.27
C ARG A 77 -5.61 -4.38 19.37
N SER A 78 -5.71 -4.20 18.06
CA SER A 78 -5.05 -5.04 17.07
C SER A 78 -4.79 -4.26 15.78
N LEU A 79 -3.91 -4.79 14.94
CA LEU A 79 -3.54 -4.22 13.65
C LEU A 79 -3.75 -5.27 12.55
N THR A 80 -4.51 -4.92 11.50
CA THR A 80 -4.67 -5.78 10.32
C THR A 80 -3.99 -5.13 9.11
N LEU A 81 -3.01 -5.83 8.55
CA LEU A 81 -2.29 -5.47 7.34
C LEU A 81 -2.82 -6.31 6.19
N GLN A 82 -3.58 -5.70 5.29
CA GLN A 82 -4.14 -6.41 4.14
C GLN A 82 -3.40 -6.02 2.87
N ALA A 83 -2.75 -6.98 2.22
CA ALA A 83 -1.93 -6.75 1.02
C ALA A 83 -1.04 -5.49 1.16
N THR A 84 -0.45 -5.30 2.35
CA THR A 84 0.32 -4.11 2.70
C THR A 84 1.55 -3.95 1.84
N GLY A 85 1.89 -2.71 1.47
CA GLY A 85 3.16 -2.40 0.83
C GLY A 85 4.37 -2.78 1.70
N SER A 86 5.56 -2.88 1.07
CA SER A 86 6.79 -3.14 1.82
C SER A 86 7.04 -2.07 2.89
N PRO A 87 7.51 -2.45 4.08
CA PRO A 87 7.97 -1.50 5.11
C PRO A 87 9.15 -0.62 4.66
N PHE A 88 9.81 -1.01 3.58
CA PHE A 88 10.93 -0.29 2.98
C PHE A 88 10.55 0.44 1.69
N GLY A 89 9.28 0.80 1.56
CA GLY A 89 8.77 1.56 0.42
C GLY A 89 8.51 0.71 -0.82
N TYR A 90 8.16 1.38 -1.92
CA TYR A 90 7.81 0.78 -3.20
C TYR A 90 8.83 1.15 -4.29
N GLY A 91 9.44 0.12 -4.90
CA GLY A 91 10.49 0.25 -5.91
C GLY A 91 11.89 0.50 -5.32
N GLY A 92 12.92 0.05 -6.00
CA GLY A 92 14.30 0.48 -5.76
C GLY A 92 15.02 -0.10 -4.54
N THR A 93 14.55 -1.21 -3.94
CA THR A 93 15.27 -1.95 -2.88
C THR A 93 15.46 -3.42 -3.24
N LYS A 94 16.51 -4.09 -2.72
CA LYS A 94 16.99 -5.37 -3.24
C LYS A 94 17.00 -6.56 -2.28
N ASP A 95 16.84 -6.40 -1.00
CA ASP A 95 16.95 -7.49 -0.03
C ASP A 95 15.85 -7.42 1.05
N ALA A 96 15.89 -8.36 1.98
CA ALA A 96 14.93 -8.42 3.09
C ALA A 96 15.05 -7.24 4.06
N GLU A 97 16.19 -6.57 4.08
CA GLU A 97 16.52 -5.42 4.91
C GLU A 97 16.15 -4.09 4.25
N GLY A 98 15.71 -4.10 2.96
CA GLY A 98 15.34 -2.90 2.22
C GLY A 98 16.54 -2.07 1.79
N THR A 99 17.69 -2.69 1.51
CA THR A 99 18.87 -1.99 0.99
C THR A 99 18.55 -1.34 -0.34
N PRO A 100 18.79 -0.03 -0.52
CA PRO A 100 18.54 0.63 -1.79
C PRO A 100 19.43 0.08 -2.92
N ASN A 101 18.87 -0.05 -4.14
CA ASN A 101 19.65 -0.40 -5.34
C ASN A 101 20.64 0.72 -5.68
N TRP A 102 20.20 1.99 -5.53
CA TRP A 102 20.99 3.17 -5.79
C TRP A 102 20.92 4.17 -4.63
N PRO A 103 21.98 4.94 -4.35
CA PRO A 103 21.99 5.92 -3.26
C PRO A 103 20.95 7.03 -3.39
N ASP A 104 20.51 7.34 -4.61
CA ASP A 104 19.49 8.33 -4.93
C ASP A 104 18.08 7.76 -5.06
N PHE A 105 17.93 6.44 -4.78
CA PHE A 105 16.65 5.71 -4.83
C PHE A 105 15.99 5.71 -6.21
N ALA A 106 16.78 5.81 -7.29
CA ALA A 106 16.26 5.74 -8.65
C ALA A 106 15.41 4.49 -8.87
N GLY A 107 14.30 4.66 -9.62
CA GLY A 107 13.29 3.62 -9.86
C GLY A 107 12.21 3.54 -8.78
N SER A 108 12.08 4.59 -7.93
CA SER A 108 10.98 4.76 -6.99
C SER A 108 10.38 6.16 -7.07
N GLY A 109 9.26 6.38 -6.38
CA GLY A 109 8.63 7.69 -6.24
C GLY A 109 7.67 8.09 -7.37
N GLY A 110 7.31 9.38 -7.42
CA GLY A 110 6.25 9.92 -8.28
C GLY A 110 6.45 9.70 -9.77
N GLY A 111 7.70 9.79 -10.23
CA GLY A 111 8.05 9.62 -11.64
C GLY A 111 7.99 8.17 -12.15
N THR A 112 7.69 7.18 -11.29
CA THR A 112 7.51 5.79 -11.70
C THR A 112 6.07 5.47 -12.13
N ALA A 113 5.12 6.36 -11.85
CA ALA A 113 3.74 6.20 -12.30
C ALA A 113 3.65 6.34 -13.83
N ASN A 114 2.88 5.46 -14.47
CA ASN A 114 2.63 5.55 -15.90
C ASN A 114 1.90 6.88 -16.22
N PRO A 115 2.49 7.77 -17.04
CA PRO A 115 1.92 9.10 -17.29
C PRO A 115 0.56 9.05 -18.01
N GLU A 116 0.33 8.05 -18.86
CA GLU A 116 -0.96 7.88 -19.54
C GLU A 116 -2.05 7.47 -18.54
N PHE A 117 -1.75 6.54 -17.63
CA PHE A 117 -2.67 6.20 -16.54
C PHE A 117 -3.01 7.42 -15.68
N VAL A 118 -2.00 8.20 -15.28
CA VAL A 118 -2.20 9.41 -14.47
C VAL A 118 -3.09 10.43 -15.20
N GLN A 119 -2.84 10.64 -16.48
CA GLN A 119 -3.66 11.54 -17.30
C GLN A 119 -5.11 11.07 -17.40
N ARG A 120 -5.33 9.78 -17.68
CA ARG A 120 -6.67 9.18 -17.80
C ARG A 120 -7.42 9.21 -16.46
N LEU A 121 -6.72 8.96 -15.38
CA LEU A 121 -7.26 9.08 -14.02
C LEU A 121 -7.73 10.52 -13.72
N ALA A 122 -6.89 11.52 -14.05
CA ALA A 122 -7.23 12.94 -13.90
C ALA A 122 -8.45 13.38 -14.73
N GLN A 123 -8.67 12.74 -15.89
CA GLN A 123 -9.79 12.99 -16.79
C GLN A 123 -11.07 12.24 -16.39
N GLY A 124 -11.01 11.36 -15.40
CA GLY A 124 -12.14 10.51 -15.03
C GLY A 124 -12.51 9.47 -16.08
N ASP A 125 -11.50 8.97 -16.83
CA ASP A 125 -11.70 8.02 -17.93
C ASP A 125 -12.29 6.70 -17.43
N ARG A 126 -13.45 6.33 -17.96
CA ARG A 126 -14.17 5.07 -17.67
C ARG A 126 -14.05 4.04 -18.80
N GLY A 127 -13.20 4.29 -19.79
CA GLY A 127 -12.98 3.39 -20.93
C GLY A 127 -12.28 2.08 -20.57
N ASN A 128 -11.99 1.28 -21.59
CA ASN A 128 -11.36 -0.03 -21.47
C ASN A 128 -9.99 -0.11 -22.18
N ASP A 129 -9.40 1.04 -22.56
CA ASP A 129 -8.07 1.08 -23.14
C ASP A 129 -7.02 0.58 -22.16
N GLN A 130 -5.86 0.16 -22.67
CA GLN A 130 -4.81 -0.52 -21.92
C GLN A 130 -4.43 0.18 -20.61
N PHE A 131 -4.32 1.51 -20.59
CA PHE A 131 -3.94 2.30 -19.42
C PHE A 131 -5.12 3.06 -18.79
N SER A 132 -6.38 2.69 -19.16
CA SER A 132 -7.54 3.25 -18.47
C SER A 132 -7.58 2.80 -17.00
N PRO A 133 -8.15 3.61 -16.09
CA PRO A 133 -8.33 3.20 -14.69
C PRO A 133 -9.06 1.87 -14.55
N ARG A 134 -10.07 1.59 -15.39
CA ARG A 134 -10.78 0.31 -15.40
C ARG A 134 -9.86 -0.86 -15.74
N SER A 135 -9.07 -0.74 -16.80
CA SER A 135 -8.15 -1.80 -17.22
C SER A 135 -7.04 -2.05 -16.21
N VAL A 136 -6.48 -0.98 -15.64
CA VAL A 136 -5.48 -1.10 -14.56
C VAL A 136 -6.07 -1.77 -13.32
N MET A 137 -7.27 -1.36 -12.90
CA MET A 137 -7.98 -2.00 -11.79
C MET A 137 -8.20 -3.50 -12.04
N ASN A 138 -8.77 -3.86 -13.19
CA ASN A 138 -9.11 -5.25 -13.50
C ASN A 138 -7.89 -6.17 -13.71
N ASN A 139 -6.74 -5.62 -14.10
CA ASN A 139 -5.55 -6.41 -14.39
C ASN A 139 -4.58 -6.49 -13.19
N PHE A 140 -4.61 -5.54 -12.26
CA PHE A 140 -3.61 -5.47 -11.17
C PHE A 140 -4.24 -5.48 -9.77
N TYR A 141 -5.40 -4.82 -9.57
CA TYR A 141 -6.06 -4.80 -8.26
C TYR A 141 -6.77 -6.11 -7.93
N PHE A 142 -7.11 -6.87 -8.97
CA PHE A 142 -7.68 -8.20 -8.84
C PHE A 142 -6.77 -9.21 -9.53
N LYS A 143 -6.92 -10.49 -9.16
CA LYS A 143 -6.39 -11.55 -10.00
C LYS A 143 -7.01 -11.45 -11.40
N PRO A 144 -6.25 -11.58 -12.50
CA PRO A 144 -6.77 -11.36 -13.85
C PRO A 144 -7.98 -12.22 -14.25
N THR A 145 -8.15 -13.38 -13.61
CA THR A 145 -9.30 -14.28 -13.80
C THR A 145 -10.53 -13.89 -12.98
N PHE A 146 -10.37 -13.04 -11.95
CA PHE A 146 -11.49 -12.54 -11.18
C PHE A 146 -12.23 -11.44 -11.94
N LYS A 147 -13.56 -11.53 -11.94
CA LYS A 147 -14.43 -10.50 -12.54
C LYS A 147 -15.51 -10.14 -11.55
N PRO A 148 -15.51 -8.92 -11.02
CA PRO A 148 -16.61 -8.46 -10.19
C PRO A 148 -17.91 -8.38 -10.97
N ALA A 149 -19.05 -8.42 -10.31
CA ALA A 149 -20.33 -8.11 -10.95
C ALA A 149 -20.28 -6.68 -11.52
N PRO A 150 -20.96 -6.40 -12.67
CA PRO A 150 -20.83 -5.13 -13.37
C PRO A 150 -21.14 -3.89 -12.53
N ASP A 151 -22.12 -3.95 -11.64
CA ASP A 151 -22.50 -2.89 -10.72
C ASP A 151 -21.42 -2.64 -9.64
N LEU A 152 -20.78 -3.69 -9.16
CA LEU A 152 -19.65 -3.60 -8.23
C LEU A 152 -18.39 -3.08 -8.94
N GLU A 153 -18.14 -3.49 -10.18
CA GLU A 153 -17.04 -2.96 -10.97
C GLU A 153 -17.16 -1.44 -11.15
N GLU A 154 -18.36 -0.96 -11.49
CA GLU A 154 -18.62 0.48 -11.63
C GLU A 154 -18.44 1.24 -10.30
N MET A 155 -18.84 0.64 -9.20
CA MET A 155 -18.63 1.21 -7.86
C MET A 155 -17.14 1.31 -7.52
N TYR A 156 -16.36 0.25 -7.76
CA TYR A 156 -14.92 0.25 -7.51
C TYR A 156 -14.19 1.23 -8.43
N LEU A 157 -14.57 1.30 -9.71
CA LEU A 157 -14.04 2.28 -10.65
C LEU A 157 -14.34 3.71 -10.18
N THR A 158 -15.55 3.98 -9.71
CA THR A 158 -15.94 5.30 -9.18
C THR A 158 -15.08 5.67 -7.97
N SER A 159 -14.81 4.71 -7.08
CA SER A 159 -13.90 4.90 -5.95
C SER A 159 -12.46 5.18 -6.41
N LEU A 160 -11.95 4.44 -7.39
CA LEU A 160 -10.62 4.69 -7.94
C LEU A 160 -10.51 6.08 -8.57
N LEU A 161 -11.54 6.50 -9.32
CA LEU A 161 -11.62 7.82 -9.95
C LEU A 161 -11.79 8.98 -8.95
N SER A 162 -12.05 8.72 -7.67
CA SER A 162 -12.05 9.74 -6.63
C SER A 162 -10.64 10.15 -6.17
N THR A 163 -9.60 9.49 -6.66
CA THR A 163 -8.20 9.89 -6.45
C THR A 163 -7.95 11.26 -7.06
N ARG A 164 -7.45 12.20 -6.25
CA ARG A 164 -7.18 13.57 -6.70
C ARG A 164 -5.76 13.66 -7.29
N VAL A 165 -5.69 13.73 -8.61
CA VAL A 165 -4.44 14.01 -9.33
C VAL A 165 -4.18 15.52 -9.27
N ALA A 166 -3.18 15.93 -8.50
CA ALA A 166 -2.84 17.33 -8.29
C ALA A 166 -1.36 17.49 -7.89
N PRO A 167 -0.77 18.68 -8.10
CA PRO A 167 0.55 18.97 -7.56
C PRO A 167 0.61 18.73 -6.06
N GLY A 168 1.61 18.00 -5.61
CA GLY A 168 1.77 17.63 -4.20
C GLY A 168 0.90 16.46 -3.71
N ASN A 169 0.09 15.83 -4.57
CA ASN A 169 -0.70 14.64 -4.24
C ASN A 169 -0.29 13.45 -5.12
N TYR A 170 -1.24 12.80 -5.79
CA TYR A 170 -0.94 11.67 -6.66
C TYR A 170 -0.54 12.14 -8.07
N PRO A 171 0.52 11.61 -8.70
CA PRO A 171 1.49 10.66 -8.12
C PRO A 171 2.59 11.31 -7.29
N GLY A 172 2.87 12.59 -7.46
CA GLY A 172 3.95 13.36 -6.89
C GLY A 172 4.94 13.87 -7.94
N ASP A 173 5.87 14.72 -7.50
CA ASP A 173 6.97 15.24 -8.31
C ASP A 173 8.08 14.19 -8.51
N MET A 174 9.07 14.52 -9.34
CA MET A 174 10.21 13.66 -9.61
C MET A 174 11.48 14.47 -9.81
N THR A 175 12.61 13.79 -9.68
CA THR A 175 13.92 14.29 -10.10
C THR A 175 14.54 13.36 -11.16
N THR A 176 15.40 13.90 -12.00
CA THR A 176 16.20 13.08 -12.92
C THR A 176 17.31 12.36 -12.17
N SER A 177 17.73 11.20 -12.68
CA SER A 177 18.83 10.42 -12.15
C SER A 177 19.77 9.99 -13.26
N ASN A 178 21.07 9.90 -12.97
CA ASN A 178 22.06 9.23 -13.83
C ASN A 178 22.03 7.70 -13.68
N ASN A 179 21.36 7.21 -12.65
CA ASN A 179 21.18 5.79 -12.40
C ASN A 179 19.91 5.27 -13.09
N TRP A 180 19.97 4.08 -13.64
CA TRP A 180 18.80 3.41 -14.22
C TRP A 180 17.67 3.29 -13.18
N PRO A 181 16.41 3.57 -13.53
CA PRO A 181 15.82 3.90 -14.84
C PRO A 181 15.74 5.41 -15.15
N ASN A 182 16.66 6.22 -14.68
CA ASN A 182 16.82 7.64 -14.93
C ASN A 182 15.78 8.56 -14.26
N VAL A 183 15.03 8.03 -13.30
CA VAL A 183 14.06 8.77 -12.49
C VAL A 183 14.25 8.45 -11.02
N ALA A 184 14.21 9.48 -10.18
CA ALA A 184 14.34 9.37 -8.73
C ALA A 184 13.22 10.17 -8.01
N PRO A 185 12.96 9.91 -6.72
CA PRO A 185 11.92 10.59 -5.98
C PRO A 185 12.14 12.08 -5.83
N GLY A 186 11.07 12.85 -6.02
CA GLY A 186 11.00 14.25 -5.60
C GLY A 186 10.79 14.39 -4.09
N THR A 187 10.05 15.43 -3.68
CA THR A 187 9.81 15.75 -2.26
C THR A 187 8.33 15.87 -1.89
N GLN A 188 7.44 15.77 -2.87
CA GLN A 188 6.01 15.93 -2.66
C GLN A 188 5.23 14.79 -3.30
N GLY A 189 4.08 14.48 -2.71
CA GLY A 189 3.09 13.57 -3.24
C GLY A 189 3.21 12.12 -2.78
N VAL A 190 2.17 11.37 -3.08
CA VAL A 190 1.88 10.05 -2.49
C VAL A 190 2.96 9.02 -2.81
N ASN A 191 3.33 8.88 -4.09
CA ASN A 191 4.31 7.86 -4.46
C ASN A 191 5.70 8.16 -3.93
N ASN A 192 6.05 9.45 -3.75
CA ASN A 192 7.28 9.82 -3.08
C ASN A 192 7.23 9.50 -1.58
N ALA A 193 6.10 9.72 -0.93
CA ALA A 193 5.92 9.41 0.49
C ALA A 193 6.12 7.92 0.80
N ILE A 194 5.84 7.04 -0.17
CA ILE A 194 6.08 5.59 -0.07
C ILE A 194 7.35 5.14 -0.81
N SER A 195 8.19 6.05 -1.26
CA SER A 195 9.51 5.70 -1.77
C SER A 195 10.43 5.28 -0.62
N PRO A 196 11.37 4.35 -0.84
CA PRO A 196 12.37 3.96 0.17
C PRO A 196 13.26 5.12 0.63
N LYS A 197 13.28 6.23 -0.12
CA LYS A 197 13.97 7.45 0.29
C LYS A 197 13.39 8.06 1.57
N TYR A 198 12.08 7.92 1.78
CA TYR A 198 11.35 8.56 2.86
C TYR A 198 10.56 7.59 3.74
N LEU A 199 10.27 6.38 3.25
CA LEU A 199 9.57 5.35 3.99
C LEU A 199 10.55 4.24 4.40
N ASN A 200 10.81 4.17 5.70
CA ASN A 200 11.48 3.04 6.32
C ASN A 200 10.79 2.75 7.66
N GLN A 201 10.02 1.68 7.66
CA GLN A 201 9.23 1.21 8.81
C GLN A 201 9.84 -0.04 9.46
N GLY A 202 11.13 -0.31 9.23
CA GLY A 202 11.84 -1.43 9.87
C GLY A 202 11.82 -1.34 11.40
N ASN A 203 11.71 -0.13 11.96
CA ASN A 203 11.57 0.11 13.40
C ASN A 203 10.21 -0.35 13.98
N PHE A 204 9.21 -0.69 13.16
CA PHE A 204 7.97 -1.34 13.62
C PHE A 204 8.27 -2.59 14.46
N ALA A 205 9.31 -3.33 14.11
CA ALA A 205 9.77 -4.47 14.89
C ALA A 205 10.14 -4.14 16.35
N ASN A 206 10.44 -2.88 16.66
CA ASN A 206 10.98 -2.42 17.94
C ASN A 206 10.04 -1.51 18.73
N ILE A 207 8.79 -1.26 18.24
CA ILE A 207 7.85 -0.42 18.99
C ILE A 207 7.61 -0.97 20.40
N SER A 208 7.41 -0.10 21.36
CA SER A 208 7.28 -0.49 22.78
C SER A 208 5.96 -1.20 23.08
N TYR A 209 4.85 -0.67 22.57
CA TYR A 209 3.54 -1.31 22.64
C TYR A 209 3.30 -2.12 21.35
N LYS A 210 3.06 -3.41 21.49
CA LYS A 210 2.98 -4.37 20.39
C LYS A 210 1.57 -4.95 20.25
N PRO A 211 0.66 -4.28 19.49
CA PRO A 211 -0.65 -4.85 19.22
C PRO A 211 -0.52 -6.17 18.45
N PRO A 212 -1.38 -7.17 18.66
CA PRO A 212 -1.45 -8.33 17.79
C PRO A 212 -1.65 -7.92 16.33
N VAL A 213 -0.95 -8.59 15.39
CA VAL A 213 -0.99 -8.27 13.97
C VAL A 213 -1.59 -9.43 13.18
N LEU A 214 -2.57 -9.16 12.32
CA LEU A 214 -3.03 -10.05 11.26
C LEU A 214 -2.50 -9.53 9.91
N TRP A 215 -1.74 -10.35 9.20
CA TRP A 215 -1.29 -10.04 7.84
C TRP A 215 -1.97 -10.97 6.85
N VAL A 216 -2.88 -10.41 6.02
CA VAL A 216 -3.63 -11.14 4.98
C VAL A 216 -3.17 -10.66 3.62
N HIS A 217 -2.82 -11.59 2.73
CA HIS A 217 -2.42 -11.23 1.35
C HIS A 217 -2.77 -12.32 0.35
N GLY A 218 -2.98 -11.94 -0.91
CA GLY A 218 -3.24 -12.88 -2.00
C GLY A 218 -1.95 -13.54 -2.51
N ALA A 219 -2.01 -14.82 -2.88
CA ALA A 219 -0.90 -15.54 -3.49
C ALA A 219 -0.54 -14.97 -4.87
N ASP A 220 -1.57 -14.53 -5.62
CA ASP A 220 -1.47 -14.00 -6.98
C ASP A 220 -1.45 -12.46 -7.03
N ASP A 221 -1.13 -11.79 -5.92
CA ASP A 221 -0.99 -10.33 -5.87
C ASP A 221 0.12 -9.87 -6.81
N GLN A 222 -0.24 -9.03 -7.80
CA GLN A 222 0.68 -8.49 -8.79
C GLN A 222 1.24 -7.11 -8.42
N ILE A 223 0.65 -6.41 -7.46
CA ILE A 223 1.13 -5.10 -7.02
C ILE A 223 2.17 -5.28 -5.92
N VAL A 224 1.82 -5.98 -4.83
CA VAL A 224 2.74 -6.26 -3.74
C VAL A 224 3.17 -7.72 -3.83
N SER A 225 4.23 -7.96 -4.58
CA SER A 225 4.81 -9.29 -4.77
C SER A 225 6.34 -9.22 -4.80
N ASN A 226 6.99 -10.38 -4.85
CA ASN A 226 8.44 -10.42 -5.04
C ASN A 226 8.85 -10.29 -6.53
N THR A 227 7.87 -10.25 -7.43
CA THR A 227 8.03 -10.13 -8.89
C THR A 227 6.92 -9.26 -9.47
N SER A 228 6.74 -8.06 -8.90
CA SER A 228 5.67 -7.16 -9.33
C SER A 228 5.90 -6.63 -10.74
N PRO A 229 4.94 -6.77 -11.67
CA PRO A 229 5.02 -6.14 -12.99
C PRO A 229 4.89 -4.60 -12.95
N LEU A 230 4.78 -4.00 -11.79
CA LEU A 230 4.85 -2.57 -11.59
C LEU A 230 6.19 -2.11 -10.98
N ASP A 231 7.08 -3.05 -10.67
CA ASP A 231 8.43 -2.77 -10.19
C ASP A 231 9.44 -2.71 -11.34
N PHE A 232 10.27 -1.68 -11.39
CA PHE A 232 11.27 -1.51 -12.44
C PHE A 232 12.28 -2.67 -12.49
N GLY A 233 12.66 -3.25 -11.35
CA GLY A 233 13.56 -4.42 -11.32
C GLY A 233 12.98 -5.59 -12.10
N PHE A 234 11.71 -5.90 -11.92
CA PHE A 234 11.03 -6.95 -12.67
C PHE A 234 10.82 -6.57 -14.14
N LEU A 235 10.39 -5.33 -14.41
CA LEU A 235 10.21 -4.83 -15.79
C LEU A 235 11.53 -4.85 -16.58
N GLY A 236 12.66 -4.53 -15.94
CA GLY A 236 13.98 -4.64 -16.53
C GLY A 236 14.36 -6.10 -16.81
N GLN A 237 14.12 -6.99 -15.85
CA GLN A 237 14.42 -8.42 -15.99
C GLN A 237 13.70 -9.08 -17.16
N ILE A 238 12.44 -8.68 -17.42
CA ILE A 238 11.66 -9.20 -18.56
C ILE A 238 11.89 -8.42 -19.87
N GLY A 239 12.79 -7.42 -19.87
CA GLY A 239 13.13 -6.64 -21.06
C GLY A 239 12.10 -5.56 -21.43
N ALA A 240 11.13 -5.26 -20.57
CA ALA A 240 10.11 -4.22 -20.83
C ALA A 240 10.68 -2.79 -20.67
N VAL A 241 11.74 -2.62 -19.89
CA VAL A 241 12.45 -1.34 -19.73
C VAL A 241 13.90 -1.51 -20.18
N PRO A 242 14.35 -0.77 -21.23
CA PRO A 242 15.70 -0.88 -21.79
C PRO A 242 16.78 -0.46 -20.78
N GLY A 243 18.01 -0.96 -21.01
CA GLY A 243 19.20 -0.54 -20.25
C GLY A 243 19.29 -1.11 -18.83
N TRP A 244 18.54 -2.14 -18.52
CA TRP A 244 18.59 -2.79 -17.22
C TRP A 244 20.00 -3.28 -16.86
N PRO A 245 20.54 -2.91 -15.68
CA PRO A 245 21.94 -3.21 -15.32
C PRO A 245 22.17 -4.63 -14.82
N GLY A 246 21.14 -5.47 -14.81
CA GLY A 246 21.22 -6.86 -14.32
C GLY A 246 20.77 -7.02 -12.86
N ALA A 247 20.42 -8.27 -12.51
CA ALA A 247 19.83 -8.61 -11.21
C ALA A 247 20.78 -8.44 -10.00
N GLU A 248 22.08 -8.43 -10.21
CA GLU A 248 23.03 -8.14 -9.14
C GLU A 248 23.00 -6.67 -8.69
N VAL A 249 22.70 -5.78 -9.64
CA VAL A 249 22.64 -4.33 -9.40
C VAL A 249 21.24 -3.88 -9.05
N TYR A 250 20.26 -4.33 -9.83
CA TYR A 250 18.87 -3.91 -9.70
C TYR A 250 17.91 -5.11 -9.85
N PRO A 251 17.82 -5.98 -8.84
CA PRO A 251 16.84 -7.08 -8.86
C PRO A 251 15.41 -6.59 -8.70
N PRO A 252 14.40 -7.43 -9.00
CA PRO A 252 13.04 -7.21 -8.55
C PRO A 252 12.98 -7.03 -7.03
N GLN A 253 12.17 -6.08 -6.56
CA GLN A 253 12.03 -5.85 -5.12
C GLN A 253 11.29 -7.02 -4.45
N PRO A 254 11.85 -7.64 -3.40
CA PRO A 254 11.22 -8.77 -2.73
C PRO A 254 10.21 -8.32 -1.66
N MET A 255 9.13 -7.63 -2.07
CA MET A 255 8.22 -6.89 -1.19
C MET A 255 7.59 -7.76 -0.09
N LYS A 256 7.05 -8.94 -0.44
CA LYS A 256 6.47 -9.86 0.57
C LYS A 256 7.53 -10.41 1.52
N THR A 257 8.73 -10.67 1.03
CA THR A 257 9.86 -11.09 1.87
C THR A 257 10.24 -9.99 2.87
N GLN A 258 10.21 -8.73 2.45
CA GLN A 258 10.48 -7.57 3.32
C GLN A 258 9.42 -7.42 4.42
N VAL A 259 8.14 -7.55 4.09
CA VAL A 259 7.06 -7.54 5.10
C VAL A 259 7.28 -8.65 6.13
N ARG A 260 7.50 -9.88 5.66
CA ARG A 260 7.74 -11.04 6.54
C ARG A 260 8.96 -10.84 7.43
N ALA A 261 10.06 -10.33 6.89
CA ALA A 261 11.27 -10.09 7.66
C ALA A 261 11.06 -9.12 8.83
N VAL A 262 10.29 -8.05 8.62
CA VAL A 262 9.94 -7.10 9.69
C VAL A 262 9.00 -7.73 10.71
N LEU A 263 7.99 -8.50 10.28
CA LEU A 263 7.05 -9.17 11.19
C LEU A 263 7.71 -10.29 11.99
N GLU A 264 8.67 -11.03 11.41
CA GLU A 264 9.47 -12.02 12.15
C GLU A 264 10.34 -11.33 13.23
N LYS A 265 10.97 -10.20 12.90
CA LYS A 265 11.69 -9.39 13.90
C LYS A 265 10.74 -8.84 14.98
N TYR A 266 9.54 -8.41 14.59
CA TYR A 266 8.49 -7.99 15.52
C TYR A 266 8.13 -9.09 16.52
N LYS A 267 7.93 -10.32 16.03
CA LYS A 267 7.66 -11.51 16.83
C LYS A 267 8.84 -11.86 17.75
N ALA A 268 10.05 -11.84 17.21
CA ALA A 268 11.27 -12.09 18.00
C ALA A 268 11.45 -11.10 19.17
N ASN A 269 10.93 -9.87 19.00
CA ASN A 269 10.95 -8.82 20.01
C ASN A 269 9.69 -8.80 20.91
N GLY A 270 8.95 -9.91 20.97
CA GLY A 270 7.81 -10.12 21.89
C GLY A 270 6.45 -9.68 21.34
N GLY A 271 6.34 -9.32 20.07
CA GLY A 271 5.06 -9.12 19.39
C GLY A 271 4.41 -10.45 18.98
N GLN A 272 3.18 -10.38 18.52
CA GLN A 272 2.46 -11.51 17.96
C GLN A 272 1.97 -11.15 16.56
N TYR A 273 2.14 -12.05 15.58
CA TYR A 273 1.51 -11.90 14.28
C TYR A 273 1.06 -13.24 13.72
N GLN A 274 0.01 -13.19 12.93
CA GLN A 274 -0.51 -14.26 12.11
C GLN A 274 -0.43 -13.87 10.65
N GLU A 275 0.18 -14.71 9.82
CA GLU A 275 0.19 -14.57 8.36
C GLU A 275 -0.86 -15.49 7.75
N VAL A 276 -1.71 -14.95 6.87
CA VAL A 276 -2.67 -15.72 6.07
C VAL A 276 -2.48 -15.36 4.60
N MET A 277 -1.99 -16.32 3.84
CA MET A 277 -1.87 -16.22 2.38
C MET A 277 -3.08 -16.90 1.74
N LEU A 278 -3.91 -16.13 1.04
CA LEU A 278 -5.09 -16.61 0.34
C LEU A 278 -4.72 -17.09 -1.07
N LEU A 279 -4.97 -18.37 -1.34
CA LEU A 279 -4.78 -18.93 -2.67
C LEU A 279 -5.84 -18.40 -3.63
N ASP A 280 -5.51 -18.33 -4.92
CA ASP A 280 -6.42 -17.85 -5.96
C ASP A 280 -7.00 -16.46 -5.64
N CYS A 281 -6.12 -15.53 -5.22
CA CYS A 281 -6.46 -14.21 -4.76
C CYS A 281 -5.35 -13.21 -5.14
N GLY A 282 -5.73 -12.06 -5.67
CA GLY A 282 -4.85 -10.96 -6.05
C GLY A 282 -4.62 -9.94 -4.93
N HIS A 283 -4.55 -8.66 -5.34
CA HIS A 283 -4.23 -7.53 -4.44
C HIS A 283 -5.41 -7.09 -3.56
N SER A 284 -6.65 -7.50 -3.88
CA SER A 284 -7.85 -7.07 -3.16
C SER A 284 -8.57 -8.22 -2.45
N PRO A 285 -7.97 -8.85 -1.41
CA PRO A 285 -8.57 -9.98 -0.71
C PRO A 285 -10.01 -9.74 -0.23
N HIS A 286 -10.30 -8.54 0.27
CA HIS A 286 -11.64 -8.14 0.74
C HIS A 286 -12.71 -8.06 -0.35
N VAL A 287 -12.31 -8.07 -1.62
CA VAL A 287 -13.19 -8.13 -2.79
C VAL A 287 -13.26 -9.54 -3.35
N GLU A 288 -12.10 -10.16 -3.56
CA GLU A 288 -11.97 -11.45 -4.25
C GLU A 288 -12.36 -12.64 -3.37
N LYS A 289 -12.11 -12.55 -2.07
CA LYS A 289 -12.38 -13.59 -1.06
C LYS A 289 -13.16 -13.01 0.13
N GLN A 290 -14.20 -12.21 -0.15
CA GLN A 290 -14.90 -11.39 0.83
C GLN A 290 -15.37 -12.18 2.07
N ALA A 291 -15.98 -13.36 1.88
CA ALA A 291 -16.49 -14.16 3.00
C ALA A 291 -15.36 -14.67 3.91
N GLU A 292 -14.29 -15.19 3.31
CA GLU A 292 -13.13 -15.74 4.01
C GLU A 292 -12.38 -14.62 4.78
N VAL A 293 -12.17 -13.46 4.13
CA VAL A 293 -11.52 -12.31 4.80
C VAL A 293 -12.39 -11.76 5.93
N LEU A 294 -13.71 -11.73 5.76
CA LEU A 294 -14.62 -11.29 6.81
C LEU A 294 -14.57 -12.20 8.04
N GLU A 295 -14.56 -13.51 7.83
CA GLU A 295 -14.44 -14.52 8.91
C GLU A 295 -13.11 -14.35 9.64
N LEU A 296 -11.98 -14.39 8.92
CA LEU A 296 -10.63 -14.20 9.47
C LEU A 296 -10.51 -12.92 10.29
N PHE A 297 -10.99 -11.81 9.73
CA PHE A 297 -10.93 -10.51 10.41
C PHE A 297 -11.80 -10.50 11.67
N THR A 298 -13.01 -11.06 11.61
CA THR A 298 -13.94 -11.10 12.74
C THR A 298 -13.39 -11.96 13.87
N GLU A 299 -12.90 -13.15 13.57
CA GLU A 299 -12.26 -14.04 14.54
C GLU A 299 -11.06 -13.37 15.21
N PHE A 300 -10.24 -12.67 14.40
CA PHE A 300 -9.06 -11.99 14.92
C PHE A 300 -9.40 -10.81 15.84
N VAL A 301 -10.35 -9.96 15.48
CA VAL A 301 -10.73 -8.82 16.34
C VAL A 301 -11.51 -9.25 17.58
N ASP A 302 -12.27 -10.33 17.52
CA ASP A 302 -13.00 -10.88 18.67
C ASP A 302 -12.06 -11.52 19.70
N ALA A 303 -10.88 -11.99 19.28
CA ALA A 303 -9.88 -12.58 20.16
C ALA A 303 -9.01 -11.53 20.89
N HIS A 304 -9.08 -10.27 20.48
CA HIS A 304 -8.22 -9.18 20.97
C HIS A 304 -9.01 -7.91 21.30
#